data_fb5b2d51ce3a4e1ada7fb9a0311483cc
#
_entry.id   fb5b2d51ce3a4e1ada7fb9a0311483cc
#
_cell.length_a   1.000
_cell.length_b   1.000
_cell.length_c   1.000
_cell.angle_alpha   90.00
_cell.angle_beta   90.00
_cell.angle_gamma   90.00
#
_symmetry.space_group_name_H-M   'P 1'
#
loop_
_entity.id
_entity.type
_entity.pdbx_description
1 polymer ?
#
loop_
_entity_poly.entity_id
_entity_poly.type
_entity_poly.pdbx_seq_one_letter_code
_entity_poly.pdbx_strand_id
1 'polypeptide(L)'
;GRYPFDEHWRAFLATLLLLGVVGVSCMRMFWKPWLAAIWAVVLTMYFALMYGGFWGLRVVTTDLWSGLPLTILLATLSMLMAFPIALVIALGRRSGMPAIRSLCTVYVELIRGVPLISVLFMASFMFPLLMPAGFNIDVLIRVLAGITLFAAAYMAEVIRGGLQAIPKGQLEAAATLGLSYWQTQRKIVLPQALAMVIPGLMNNFISTFKDTSLVAIVSLYELTGAMGMAMNAEADWRPFRLEGYLFIAVIYFVFCYSMSRYSRWIEAHANQGKQR
;
A
#
# COMPACT_ATOMS: atom_id res chain seq x y z
N GLY A 1 -11.23 -10.96 -16.98
CA GLY A 1 -11.11 -9.52 -16.75
C GLY A 1 -11.29 -8.74 -18.04
N ARG A 2 -11.16 -7.42 -17.98
CA ARG A 2 -11.27 -6.53 -19.17
C ARG A 2 -9.99 -6.47 -20.00
N TYR A 3 -8.87 -6.91 -19.44
CA TYR A 3 -7.59 -6.90 -20.15
C TYR A 3 -7.67 -7.81 -21.39
N PRO A 4 -7.16 -7.38 -22.57
CA PRO A 4 -7.23 -8.15 -23.80
C PRO A 4 -6.62 -9.54 -23.66
N PHE A 5 -7.31 -10.56 -24.16
CA PHE A 5 -6.87 -11.96 -23.98
C PHE A 5 -5.49 -12.23 -24.59
N ASP A 6 -5.26 -11.71 -25.79
CA ASP A 6 -4.01 -11.90 -26.54
C ASP A 6 -2.79 -11.27 -25.83
N GLU A 7 -3.04 -10.34 -24.89
CA GLU A 7 -2.01 -9.59 -24.17
C GLU A 7 -1.87 -10.04 -22.70
N HIS A 8 -2.54 -11.11 -22.27
CA HIS A 8 -2.50 -11.59 -20.87
C HIS A 8 -1.07 -11.95 -20.42
N TRP A 9 -0.19 -12.35 -21.33
CA TRP A 9 1.20 -12.62 -21.02
C TRP A 9 1.93 -11.39 -20.44
N ARG A 10 1.57 -10.18 -20.87
CA ARG A 10 2.13 -8.92 -20.36
C ARG A 10 1.72 -8.69 -18.92
N ALA A 11 0.42 -8.85 -18.62
CA ALA A 11 -0.11 -8.73 -17.27
C ALA A 11 0.51 -9.78 -16.34
N PHE A 12 0.72 -11.00 -16.83
CA PHE A 12 1.41 -12.06 -16.10
C PHE A 12 2.87 -11.69 -15.79
N LEU A 13 3.62 -11.25 -16.81
CA LEU A 13 5.02 -10.84 -16.65
C LEU A 13 5.16 -9.63 -15.71
N ALA A 14 4.31 -8.61 -15.86
CA ALA A 14 4.28 -7.45 -14.99
C ALA A 14 4.03 -7.85 -13.52
N THR A 15 3.10 -8.78 -13.30
CA THR A 15 2.81 -9.30 -11.96
C THR A 15 4.00 -10.05 -11.37
N LEU A 16 4.65 -10.89 -12.15
CA LEU A 16 5.85 -11.62 -11.71
C LEU A 16 7.00 -10.67 -11.35
N LEU A 17 7.22 -9.63 -12.14
CA LEU A 17 8.24 -8.62 -11.85
C LEU A 17 7.95 -7.90 -10.52
N LEU A 18 6.69 -7.50 -10.29
CA LEU A 18 6.30 -6.82 -9.07
C LEU A 18 6.40 -7.74 -7.83
N LEU A 19 5.94 -8.99 -7.95
CA LEU A 19 6.12 -9.99 -6.89
C LEU A 19 7.61 -10.30 -6.64
N GLY A 20 8.41 -10.34 -7.70
CA GLY A 20 9.86 -10.56 -7.61
C GLY A 20 10.55 -9.47 -6.79
N VAL A 21 10.27 -8.19 -7.07
CA VAL A 21 10.88 -7.08 -6.30
C VAL A 21 10.38 -7.04 -4.85
N VAL A 22 9.13 -7.39 -4.60
CA VAL A 22 8.60 -7.56 -3.23
C VAL A 22 9.37 -8.68 -2.52
N GLY A 23 9.55 -9.84 -3.16
CA GLY A 23 10.32 -10.96 -2.63
C GLY A 23 11.79 -10.59 -2.33
N VAL A 24 12.45 -9.89 -3.25
CA VAL A 24 13.82 -9.37 -3.04
C VAL A 24 13.86 -8.40 -1.85
N SER A 25 12.86 -7.54 -1.71
CA SER A 25 12.76 -6.59 -0.59
C SER A 25 12.59 -7.28 0.78
N CYS A 26 12.07 -8.51 0.80
CA CYS A 26 11.96 -9.32 2.01
C CYS A 26 13.32 -9.90 2.47
N MET A 27 14.34 -9.89 1.63
CA MET A 27 15.66 -10.47 1.93
C MET A 27 16.64 -9.39 2.41
N ARG A 28 17.17 -9.52 3.63
CA ARG A 28 18.12 -8.56 4.23
C ARG A 28 19.37 -8.31 3.37
N MET A 29 19.81 -9.30 2.60
CA MET A 29 20.98 -9.21 1.74
C MET A 29 20.87 -8.06 0.72
N PHE A 30 19.64 -7.74 0.31
CA PHE A 30 19.35 -6.73 -0.71
C PHE A 30 19.00 -5.34 -0.14
N TRP A 31 19.05 -5.14 1.19
CA TRP A 31 18.77 -3.85 1.82
C TRP A 31 19.93 -2.85 1.64
N LYS A 32 20.10 -2.44 0.41
CA LYS A 32 21.12 -1.48 0.00
C LYS A 32 20.45 -0.31 -0.74
N PRO A 33 21.08 0.87 -0.86
CA PRO A 33 20.50 2.04 -1.53
C PRO A 33 19.98 1.77 -2.96
N TRP A 34 20.59 0.83 -3.67
CA TRP A 34 20.17 0.45 -5.02
C TRP A 34 18.80 -0.28 -5.09
N LEU A 35 18.27 -0.74 -3.94
CA LEU A 35 16.93 -1.33 -3.89
C LEU A 35 15.86 -0.32 -4.36
N ALA A 36 16.01 0.96 -4.02
CA ALA A 36 15.11 2.01 -4.51
C ALA A 36 15.17 2.17 -6.05
N ALA A 37 16.36 2.02 -6.64
CA ALA A 37 16.51 2.03 -8.09
C ALA A 37 15.84 0.81 -8.74
N ILE A 38 15.96 -0.38 -8.15
CA ILE A 38 15.24 -1.57 -8.63
C ILE A 38 13.73 -1.34 -8.58
N TRP A 39 13.20 -0.80 -7.49
CA TRP A 39 11.77 -0.46 -7.40
C TRP A 39 11.34 0.50 -8.51
N ALA A 40 12.12 1.57 -8.75
CA ALA A 40 11.83 2.52 -9.83
C ALA A 40 11.82 1.84 -11.20
N VAL A 41 12.81 1.00 -11.49
CA VAL A 41 12.90 0.25 -12.76
C VAL A 41 11.72 -0.72 -12.90
N VAL A 42 11.43 -1.52 -11.88
CA VAL A 42 10.35 -2.51 -11.94
C VAL A 42 8.98 -1.83 -12.08
N LEU A 43 8.72 -0.74 -11.35
CA LEU A 43 7.48 0.01 -11.51
C LEU A 43 7.35 0.61 -12.92
N THR A 44 8.43 1.19 -13.45
CA THR A 44 8.44 1.70 -14.83
C THR A 44 8.15 0.58 -15.83
N MET A 45 8.80 -0.57 -15.68
CA MET A 45 8.54 -1.76 -16.54
C MET A 45 7.11 -2.27 -16.36
N TYR A 46 6.59 -2.29 -15.14
CA TYR A 46 5.21 -2.68 -14.87
C TYR A 46 4.22 -1.81 -15.65
N PHE A 47 4.33 -0.49 -15.52
CA PHE A 47 3.47 0.45 -16.23
C PHE A 47 3.68 0.35 -17.75
N ALA A 48 4.91 0.20 -18.20
CA ALA A 48 5.25 0.01 -19.61
C ALA A 48 4.59 -1.25 -20.20
N LEU A 49 4.67 -2.38 -19.52
CA LEU A 49 4.06 -3.64 -19.95
C LEU A 49 2.53 -3.54 -19.91
N MET A 50 1.96 -3.02 -18.82
CA MET A 50 0.51 -2.95 -18.67
C MET A 50 -0.15 -1.97 -19.64
N TYR A 51 0.47 -0.80 -19.90
CA TYR A 51 -0.07 0.22 -20.80
C TYR A 51 0.26 -0.08 -22.28
N GLY A 52 1.46 -0.50 -22.60
CA GLY A 52 1.92 -0.69 -23.97
C GLY A 52 2.23 0.62 -24.69
N GLY A 53 2.01 0.65 -25.99
CA GLY A 53 2.23 1.84 -26.85
C GLY A 53 3.64 1.95 -27.42
N PHE A 54 4.58 1.03 -27.10
CA PHE A 54 5.94 0.97 -27.65
C PHE A 54 6.25 -0.43 -28.17
N TRP A 55 7.23 -0.54 -29.04
CA TRP A 55 7.68 -1.80 -29.65
C TRP A 55 6.56 -2.62 -30.30
N GLY A 56 5.56 -1.94 -30.88
CA GLY A 56 4.42 -2.60 -31.53
C GLY A 56 3.38 -3.18 -30.58
N LEU A 57 3.50 -2.96 -29.27
CA LEU A 57 2.52 -3.40 -28.30
C LEU A 57 1.28 -2.53 -28.38
N ARG A 58 0.10 -3.15 -28.37
CA ARG A 58 -1.19 -2.45 -28.33
C ARG A 58 -1.31 -1.62 -27.06
N VAL A 59 -1.84 -0.40 -27.17
CA VAL A 59 -2.19 0.43 -26.01
C VAL A 59 -3.37 -0.18 -25.27
N VAL A 60 -3.21 -0.40 -23.97
CA VAL A 60 -4.28 -0.86 -23.06
C VAL A 60 -4.44 0.16 -21.96
N THR A 61 -5.52 0.91 -22.02
CA THR A 61 -5.85 1.97 -21.08
C THR A 61 -6.13 1.41 -19.68
N THR A 62 -5.93 2.21 -18.66
CA THR A 62 -6.01 1.83 -17.24
C THR A 62 -7.37 1.31 -16.80
N ASP A 63 -8.46 1.74 -17.48
CA ASP A 63 -9.82 1.27 -17.26
C ASP A 63 -10.05 -0.21 -17.65
N LEU A 64 -9.15 -0.75 -18.49
CA LEU A 64 -9.13 -2.16 -18.87
C LEU A 64 -8.28 -3.03 -17.94
N TRP A 65 -7.47 -2.41 -17.08
CA TRP A 65 -6.63 -3.15 -16.14
C TRP A 65 -7.52 -3.86 -15.10
N SER A 66 -7.25 -5.13 -14.86
CA SER A 66 -8.13 -5.94 -14.02
C SER A 66 -7.43 -7.15 -13.43
N GLY A 67 -8.08 -7.79 -12.45
CA GLY A 67 -7.62 -9.03 -11.83
C GLY A 67 -6.45 -8.85 -10.87
N LEU A 68 -5.72 -9.94 -10.65
CA LEU A 68 -4.61 -10.00 -9.70
C LEU A 68 -3.51 -8.95 -9.94
N PRO A 69 -3.11 -8.63 -11.18
CA PRO A 69 -2.13 -7.56 -11.45
C PRO A 69 -2.54 -6.24 -10.80
N LEU A 70 -3.80 -5.84 -10.99
CA LEU A 70 -4.33 -4.59 -10.43
C LEU A 70 -4.38 -4.64 -8.89
N THR A 71 -4.80 -5.76 -8.30
CA THR A 71 -4.81 -5.97 -6.84
C THR A 71 -3.43 -5.75 -6.23
N ILE A 72 -2.40 -6.40 -6.81
CA ILE A 72 -1.02 -6.31 -6.30
C ILE A 72 -0.46 -4.91 -6.50
N LEU A 73 -0.72 -4.27 -7.65
CA LEU A 73 -0.31 -2.89 -7.89
C LEU A 73 -0.89 -1.94 -6.84
N LEU A 74 -2.22 -1.95 -6.67
CA LEU A 74 -2.90 -1.07 -5.72
C LEU A 74 -2.37 -1.26 -4.30
N ALA A 75 -2.28 -2.50 -3.83
CA ALA A 75 -1.79 -2.78 -2.49
C ALA A 75 -0.33 -2.34 -2.31
N THR A 76 0.55 -2.70 -3.24
CA THR A 76 1.99 -2.44 -3.10
C THR A 76 2.32 -0.96 -3.23
N LEU A 77 1.77 -0.31 -4.27
CA LEU A 77 2.09 1.08 -4.56
C LEU A 77 1.46 2.03 -3.52
N SER A 78 0.22 1.76 -3.09
CA SER A 78 -0.39 2.57 -2.03
C SER A 78 0.39 2.50 -0.71
N MET A 79 0.86 1.31 -0.31
CA MET A 79 1.65 1.15 0.91
C MET A 79 3.04 1.79 0.80
N LEU A 80 3.69 1.65 -0.37
CA LEU A 80 4.98 2.29 -0.63
C LEU A 80 4.88 3.82 -0.52
N MET A 81 3.79 4.41 -1.03
CA MET A 81 3.53 5.85 -0.95
C MET A 81 3.01 6.26 0.44
N ALA A 82 2.23 5.43 1.11
CA ALA A 82 1.65 5.72 2.42
C ALA A 82 2.72 5.79 3.51
N PHE A 83 3.76 4.96 3.45
CA PHE A 83 4.78 4.89 4.51
C PHE A 83 5.51 6.22 4.76
N PRO A 84 6.09 6.92 3.76
CA PRO A 84 6.73 8.22 3.99
C PRO A 84 5.75 9.29 4.48
N ILE A 85 4.52 9.29 3.96
CA ILE A 85 3.46 10.20 4.41
C ILE A 85 3.13 9.94 5.89
N ALA A 86 2.92 8.68 6.26
CA ALA A 86 2.65 8.25 7.62
C ALA A 86 3.76 8.66 8.60
N LEU A 87 5.02 8.52 8.18
CA LEU A 87 6.18 8.91 8.98
C LEU A 87 6.18 10.42 9.27
N VAL A 88 5.96 11.24 8.24
CA VAL A 88 5.88 12.70 8.38
C VAL A 88 4.72 13.09 9.31
N ILE A 89 3.53 12.48 9.14
CA ILE A 89 2.35 12.74 9.96
C ILE A 89 2.59 12.32 11.42
N ALA A 90 3.18 11.14 11.65
CA ALA A 90 3.48 10.65 12.99
C ALA A 90 4.45 11.58 13.75
N LEU A 91 5.49 12.08 13.07
CA LEU A 91 6.41 13.08 13.60
C LEU A 91 5.71 14.43 13.82
N GLY A 92 4.87 14.86 12.87
CA GLY A 92 4.09 16.08 12.96
C GLY A 92 3.16 16.11 14.17
N ARG A 93 2.51 15.00 14.51
CA ARG A 93 1.67 14.86 15.71
C ARG A 93 2.46 14.99 17.03
N ARG A 94 3.77 14.82 16.98
CA ARG A 94 4.68 15.03 18.15
C ARG A 94 5.40 16.37 18.11
N SER A 95 5.13 17.21 17.10
CA SER A 95 5.74 18.53 16.97
C SER A 95 5.37 19.45 18.13
N GLY A 96 6.33 20.27 18.56
CA GLY A 96 6.10 21.38 19.48
C GLY A 96 5.29 22.53 18.87
N MET A 97 5.11 22.54 17.54
CA MET A 97 4.34 23.57 16.81
C MET A 97 2.84 23.20 16.83
N PRO A 98 1.97 24.00 17.51
CA PRO A 98 0.55 23.65 17.69
C PRO A 98 -0.20 23.45 16.37
N ALA A 99 0.08 24.31 15.37
CA ALA A 99 -0.57 24.24 14.06
C ALA A 99 -0.29 22.92 13.35
N ILE A 100 0.98 22.51 13.26
CA ILE A 100 1.38 21.25 12.62
C ILE A 100 0.77 20.05 13.35
N ARG A 101 0.85 20.05 14.69
CA ARG A 101 0.27 18.99 15.51
C ARG A 101 -1.24 18.88 15.30
N SER A 102 -1.96 20.00 15.28
CA SER A 102 -3.40 20.03 15.07
C SER A 102 -3.77 19.52 13.67
N LEU A 103 -3.11 20.00 12.61
CA LEU A 103 -3.37 19.57 11.25
C LEU A 103 -3.16 18.05 11.08
N CYS A 104 -2.04 17.52 11.56
CA CYS A 104 -1.76 16.09 11.50
C CYS A 104 -2.77 15.28 12.33
N THR A 105 -3.21 15.79 13.48
CA THR A 105 -4.20 15.11 14.31
C THR A 105 -5.56 15.10 13.62
N VAL A 106 -6.04 16.24 13.13
CA VAL A 106 -7.32 16.36 12.43
C VAL A 106 -7.35 15.41 11.21
N TYR A 107 -6.28 15.39 10.42
CA TYR A 107 -6.18 14.47 9.28
C TYR A 107 -6.37 13.01 9.71
N VAL A 108 -5.61 12.55 10.71
CA VAL A 108 -5.66 11.15 11.14
C VAL A 108 -7.03 10.79 11.72
N GLU A 109 -7.59 11.64 12.59
CA GLU A 109 -8.90 11.38 13.21
C GLU A 109 -10.04 11.40 12.17
N LEU A 110 -9.99 12.35 11.21
CA LEU A 110 -10.95 12.42 10.11
C LEU A 110 -10.93 11.15 9.24
N ILE A 111 -9.76 10.80 8.74
CA ILE A 111 -9.62 9.65 7.83
C ILE A 111 -9.94 8.33 8.54
N ARG A 112 -9.58 8.16 9.80
CA ARG A 112 -9.91 6.97 10.59
C ARG A 112 -11.36 6.94 11.07
N GLY A 113 -12.04 8.07 11.06
CA GLY A 113 -13.45 8.19 11.42
C GLY A 113 -14.42 7.84 10.30
N VAL A 114 -13.94 7.67 9.04
CA VAL A 114 -14.79 7.36 7.91
C VAL A 114 -14.42 6.00 7.30
N PRO A 115 -15.40 5.24 6.74
CA PRO A 115 -15.12 3.99 6.04
C PRO A 115 -14.29 4.23 4.77
N LEU A 116 -13.38 3.31 4.41
CA LEU A 116 -12.60 3.40 3.16
C LEU A 116 -13.51 3.55 1.93
N ILE A 117 -14.63 2.86 1.91
CA ILE A 117 -15.60 2.94 0.80
C ILE A 117 -16.04 4.39 0.54
N SER A 118 -16.30 5.17 1.57
CA SER A 118 -16.67 6.58 1.46
C SER A 118 -15.53 7.42 0.88
N VAL A 119 -14.29 7.13 1.28
CA VAL A 119 -13.08 7.79 0.73
C VAL A 119 -12.93 7.47 -0.76
N LEU A 120 -13.17 6.21 -1.17
CA LEU A 120 -13.13 5.79 -2.58
C LEU A 120 -14.21 6.50 -3.42
N PHE A 121 -15.44 6.59 -2.90
CA PHE A 121 -16.51 7.34 -3.57
C PHE A 121 -16.16 8.82 -3.72
N MET A 122 -15.66 9.44 -2.66
CA MET A 122 -15.25 10.85 -2.67
C MET A 122 -14.13 11.08 -3.70
N ALA A 123 -13.11 10.22 -3.72
CA ALA A 123 -12.00 10.31 -4.66
C ALA A 123 -12.45 10.10 -6.12
N SER A 124 -13.38 9.16 -6.37
CA SER A 124 -13.75 8.75 -7.71
C SER A 124 -14.87 9.58 -8.33
N PHE A 125 -15.85 10.05 -7.54
CA PHE A 125 -17.02 10.74 -8.05
C PHE A 125 -17.11 12.21 -7.62
N MET A 126 -16.79 12.54 -6.37
CA MET A 126 -16.91 13.92 -5.90
C MET A 126 -15.73 14.79 -6.31
N PHE A 127 -14.50 14.26 -6.22
CA PHE A 127 -13.30 15.01 -6.55
C PHE A 127 -13.29 15.54 -8.00
N PRO A 128 -13.69 14.78 -9.03
CA PRO A 128 -13.80 15.31 -10.41
C PRO A 128 -14.74 16.49 -10.55
N LEU A 129 -15.83 16.54 -9.75
CA LEU A 129 -16.80 17.64 -9.80
C LEU A 129 -16.21 18.97 -9.31
N LEU A 130 -15.13 18.91 -8.52
CA LEU A 130 -14.42 20.07 -8.00
C LEU A 130 -13.30 20.53 -8.95
N MET A 131 -13.03 19.78 -10.03
CA MET A 131 -11.99 20.10 -10.99
C MET A 131 -12.50 21.11 -12.04
N PRO A 132 -11.59 21.96 -12.55
CA PRO A 132 -11.93 22.83 -13.69
C PRO A 132 -12.37 22.01 -14.90
N ALA A 133 -13.24 22.59 -15.72
CA ALA A 133 -13.72 21.97 -16.95
C ALA A 133 -12.53 21.59 -17.87
N GLY A 134 -12.54 20.35 -18.36
CA GLY A 134 -11.48 19.79 -19.21
C GLY A 134 -10.31 19.12 -18.48
N PHE A 135 -10.25 19.21 -17.15
CA PHE A 135 -9.24 18.52 -16.36
C PHE A 135 -9.80 17.20 -15.80
N ASN A 136 -9.31 16.07 -16.31
CA ASN A 136 -9.76 14.75 -15.88
C ASN A 136 -8.55 13.91 -15.43
N ILE A 137 -8.54 13.55 -14.14
CA ILE A 137 -7.54 12.64 -13.59
C ILE A 137 -8.07 11.22 -13.74
N ASP A 138 -7.20 10.32 -14.19
CA ASP A 138 -7.51 8.90 -14.32
C ASP A 138 -8.06 8.29 -13.01
N VAL A 139 -9.05 7.40 -13.13
CA VAL A 139 -9.70 6.75 -11.98
C VAL A 139 -8.70 5.96 -11.15
N LEU A 140 -7.75 5.27 -11.79
CA LEU A 140 -6.70 4.51 -11.09
C LEU A 140 -5.87 5.42 -10.18
N ILE A 141 -5.48 6.61 -10.66
CA ILE A 141 -4.69 7.57 -9.88
C ILE A 141 -5.50 8.09 -8.67
N ARG A 142 -6.77 8.42 -8.89
CA ARG A 142 -7.67 8.92 -7.82
C ARG A 142 -7.88 7.88 -6.73
N VAL A 143 -8.14 6.64 -7.14
CA VAL A 143 -8.32 5.50 -6.22
C VAL A 143 -7.02 5.20 -5.48
N LEU A 144 -5.89 5.17 -6.18
CA LEU A 144 -4.58 4.97 -5.56
C LEU A 144 -4.28 6.05 -4.52
N ALA A 145 -4.56 7.32 -4.82
CA ALA A 145 -4.41 8.42 -3.86
C ALA A 145 -5.33 8.23 -2.64
N GLY A 146 -6.59 7.84 -2.86
CA GLY A 146 -7.54 7.56 -1.77
C GLY A 146 -7.07 6.45 -0.83
N ILE A 147 -6.65 5.30 -1.37
CA ILE A 147 -6.11 4.19 -0.58
C ILE A 147 -4.81 4.62 0.13
N THR A 148 -3.93 5.34 -0.56
CA THR A 148 -2.67 5.83 0.01
C THR A 148 -2.90 6.73 1.21
N LEU A 149 -3.77 7.73 1.09
CA LEU A 149 -4.10 8.62 2.19
C LEU A 149 -4.80 7.88 3.34
N PHE A 150 -5.68 6.96 3.03
CA PHE A 150 -6.34 6.13 4.04
C PHE A 150 -5.31 5.28 4.82
N ALA A 151 -4.47 4.53 4.10
CA ALA A 151 -3.43 3.70 4.70
C ALA A 151 -2.42 4.53 5.51
N ALA A 152 -2.05 5.72 5.02
CA ALA A 152 -1.13 6.62 5.71
C ALA A 152 -1.64 7.07 7.08
N ALA A 153 -2.94 7.32 7.23
CA ALA A 153 -3.53 7.69 8.52
C ALA A 153 -3.43 6.57 9.56
N TYR A 154 -3.72 5.33 9.14
CA TYR A 154 -3.61 4.15 10.03
C TYR A 154 -2.14 3.85 10.38
N MET A 155 -1.25 3.88 9.37
CA MET A 155 0.18 3.68 9.60
C MET A 155 0.79 4.76 10.49
N ALA A 156 0.36 6.02 10.34
CA ALA A 156 0.82 7.13 11.18
C ALA A 156 0.50 6.89 12.66
N GLU A 157 -0.67 6.33 12.96
CA GLU A 157 -1.05 5.99 14.33
C GLU A 157 -0.19 4.86 14.89
N VAL A 158 0.09 3.82 14.09
CA VAL A 158 0.98 2.73 14.49
C VAL A 158 2.39 3.24 14.76
N ILE A 159 2.94 4.08 13.85
CA ILE A 159 4.26 4.68 14.02
C ILE A 159 4.30 5.60 15.26
N ARG A 160 3.24 6.39 15.49
CA ARG A 160 3.11 7.24 16.68
C ARG A 160 3.18 6.42 17.96
N GLY A 161 2.50 5.26 17.99
CA GLY A 161 2.58 4.32 19.11
C GLY A 161 4.03 3.86 19.38
N GLY A 162 4.76 3.49 18.34
CA GLY A 162 6.18 3.14 18.46
C GLY A 162 7.06 4.28 18.95
N LEU A 163 6.82 5.49 18.43
CA LEU A 163 7.54 6.68 18.89
C LEU A 163 7.28 7.00 20.37
N GLN A 164 6.08 6.71 20.87
CA GLN A 164 5.73 6.91 22.29
C GLN A 164 6.35 5.85 23.21
N ALA A 165 6.61 4.66 22.70
CA ALA A 165 7.21 3.56 23.46
C ALA A 165 8.71 3.74 23.72
N ILE A 166 9.36 4.75 23.11
CA ILE A 166 10.79 5.03 23.34
C ILE A 166 10.97 5.60 24.75
N PRO A 167 11.84 5.01 25.60
CA PRO A 167 12.11 5.51 26.93
C PRO A 167 12.68 6.93 26.91
N LYS A 168 12.25 7.79 27.85
CA LYS A 168 12.72 9.18 27.96
C LYS A 168 14.25 9.27 28.13
N GLY A 169 14.86 8.34 28.84
CA GLY A 169 16.31 8.30 29.01
C GLY A 169 17.10 8.23 27.71
N GLN A 170 16.52 7.67 26.62
CA GLN A 170 17.16 7.71 25.29
C GLN A 170 17.25 9.13 24.72
N LEU A 171 16.22 9.94 24.96
CA LEU A 171 16.19 11.35 24.54
C LEU A 171 17.12 12.21 25.42
N GLU A 172 17.14 11.96 26.72
CA GLU A 172 18.01 12.65 27.68
C GLU A 172 19.50 12.34 27.39
N ALA A 173 19.84 11.07 27.16
CA ALA A 173 21.19 10.67 26.76
C ALA A 173 21.62 11.28 25.42
N ALA A 174 20.70 11.40 24.45
CA ALA A 174 20.98 12.08 23.19
C ALA A 174 21.25 13.57 23.39
N ALA A 175 20.51 14.23 24.29
CA ALA A 175 20.71 15.63 24.63
C ALA A 175 22.05 15.87 25.32
N THR A 176 22.47 15.01 26.25
CA THR A 176 23.79 15.11 26.91
C THR A 176 24.96 14.93 25.94
N LEU A 177 24.75 14.18 24.85
CA LEU A 177 25.73 14.04 23.76
C LEU A 177 25.69 15.20 22.75
N GLY A 178 24.85 16.23 22.97
CA GLY A 178 24.74 17.39 22.11
C GLY A 178 24.09 17.12 20.74
N LEU A 179 23.35 16.01 20.58
CA LEU A 179 22.69 15.68 19.33
C LEU A 179 21.53 16.63 19.04
N SER A 180 21.47 17.15 17.83
CA SER A 180 20.32 17.93 17.37
C SER A 180 19.04 17.07 17.29
N TYR A 181 17.86 17.72 17.23
CA TYR A 181 16.58 17.02 17.11
C TYR A 181 16.58 16.00 15.96
N TRP A 182 17.00 16.40 14.77
CA TRP A 182 17.02 15.52 13.59
C TRP A 182 18.04 14.39 13.70
N GLN A 183 19.19 14.63 14.33
CA GLN A 183 20.18 13.58 14.61
C GLN A 183 19.63 12.56 15.60
N THR A 184 18.97 13.01 16.65
CA THR A 184 18.30 12.16 17.65
C THR A 184 17.21 11.32 16.98
N GLN A 185 16.33 11.95 16.17
CA GLN A 185 15.28 11.21 15.48
C GLN A 185 15.87 10.15 14.54
N ARG A 186 16.81 10.54 13.66
CA ARG A 186 17.33 9.63 12.62
C ARG A 186 18.20 8.50 13.16
N LYS A 187 19.04 8.79 14.18
CA LYS A 187 20.04 7.83 14.65
C LYS A 187 19.56 6.96 15.81
N ILE A 188 18.63 7.46 16.63
CA ILE A 188 18.25 6.81 17.90
C ILE A 188 16.76 6.43 17.88
N VAL A 189 15.87 7.40 17.72
CA VAL A 189 14.44 7.22 17.96
C VAL A 189 13.77 6.41 16.84
N LEU A 190 13.91 6.83 15.57
CA LEU A 190 13.24 6.20 14.44
C LEU A 190 13.65 4.74 14.23
N PRO A 191 14.93 4.35 14.27
CA PRO A 191 15.30 2.94 14.09
C PRO A 191 14.68 2.04 15.15
N GLN A 192 14.64 2.49 16.41
CA GLN A 192 14.04 1.72 17.50
C GLN A 192 12.52 1.69 17.40
N ALA A 193 11.88 2.84 17.16
CA ALA A 193 10.43 2.95 17.03
C ALA A 193 9.91 2.11 15.88
N LEU A 194 10.53 2.20 14.69
CA LEU A 194 10.13 1.43 13.53
C LEU A 194 10.29 -0.07 13.75
N ALA A 195 11.38 -0.51 14.38
CA ALA A 195 11.57 -1.93 14.70
C ALA A 195 10.46 -2.48 15.60
N MET A 196 9.94 -1.68 16.55
CA MET A 196 8.85 -2.10 17.43
C MET A 196 7.50 -2.18 16.73
N VAL A 197 7.27 -1.41 15.68
CA VAL A 197 5.96 -1.32 15.01
C VAL A 197 5.88 -2.15 13.72
N ILE A 198 6.94 -2.85 13.33
CA ILE A 198 6.92 -3.73 12.14
C ILE A 198 5.69 -4.64 12.10
N PRO A 199 5.30 -5.35 13.18
CA PRO A 199 4.11 -6.21 13.16
C PRO A 199 2.82 -5.43 12.87
N GLY A 200 2.67 -4.24 13.46
CA GLY A 200 1.53 -3.36 13.22
C GLY A 200 1.49 -2.83 11.78
N LEU A 201 2.64 -2.47 11.21
CA LEU A 201 2.76 -2.06 9.81
C LEU A 201 2.40 -3.20 8.85
N MET A 202 2.84 -4.42 9.15
CA MET A 202 2.48 -5.60 8.36
C MET A 202 0.99 -5.92 8.43
N ASN A 203 0.34 -5.73 9.59
CA ASN A 203 -1.10 -5.86 9.71
C ASN A 203 -1.84 -4.83 8.84
N ASN A 204 -1.37 -3.58 8.79
CA ASN A 204 -1.91 -2.58 7.88
C ASN A 204 -1.73 -2.99 6.42
N PHE A 205 -0.58 -3.57 6.05
CA PHE A 205 -0.35 -4.06 4.69
C PHE A 205 -1.35 -5.16 4.32
N ILE A 206 -1.54 -6.16 5.21
CA ILE A 206 -2.51 -7.25 5.00
C ILE A 206 -3.94 -6.71 4.89
N SER A 207 -4.31 -5.72 5.72
CA SER A 207 -5.62 -5.06 5.64
C SER A 207 -5.79 -4.33 4.30
N THR A 208 -4.83 -3.50 3.91
CA THR A 208 -4.87 -2.76 2.64
C THR A 208 -4.95 -3.71 1.44
N PHE A 209 -4.24 -4.85 1.46
CA PHE A 209 -4.33 -5.86 0.41
C PHE A 209 -5.76 -6.42 0.28
N LYS A 210 -6.46 -6.67 1.38
CA LYS A 210 -7.87 -7.11 1.35
C LYS A 210 -8.81 -5.98 0.95
N ASP A 211 -8.54 -4.77 1.40
CA ASP A 211 -9.36 -3.58 1.15
C ASP A 211 -9.34 -3.17 -0.33
N THR A 212 -8.36 -3.63 -1.13
CA THR A 212 -8.40 -3.44 -2.58
C THR A 212 -9.67 -4.03 -3.21
N SER A 213 -10.30 -5.04 -2.59
CA SER A 213 -11.56 -5.61 -3.07
C SER A 213 -12.72 -4.60 -3.13
N LEU A 214 -12.63 -3.50 -2.37
CA LEU A 214 -13.65 -2.44 -2.36
C LEU A 214 -13.60 -1.56 -3.62
N VAL A 215 -12.49 -1.55 -4.37
CA VAL A 215 -12.36 -0.67 -5.54
C VAL A 215 -13.26 -1.10 -6.72
N ALA A 216 -13.79 -2.32 -6.68
CA ALA A 216 -14.78 -2.77 -7.66
C ALA A 216 -16.02 -1.85 -7.73
N ILE A 217 -16.35 -1.20 -6.60
CA ILE A 217 -17.51 -0.29 -6.50
C ILE A 217 -17.31 1.00 -7.30
N VAL A 218 -16.08 1.38 -7.56
CA VAL A 218 -15.69 2.54 -8.38
C VAL A 218 -15.23 2.15 -9.79
N SER A 219 -15.67 0.97 -10.26
CA SER A 219 -15.43 0.44 -11.60
C SER A 219 -13.99 0.03 -11.92
N LEU A 220 -13.15 -0.15 -10.92
CA LEU A 220 -11.84 -0.81 -11.06
C LEU A 220 -12.00 -2.29 -10.69
N TYR A 221 -11.88 -3.16 -11.67
CA TYR A 221 -12.17 -4.59 -11.49
C TYR A 221 -10.91 -5.36 -11.11
N GLU A 222 -10.46 -5.20 -9.85
CA GLU A 222 -9.40 -5.99 -9.26
C GLU A 222 -9.79 -7.50 -9.20
N LEU A 223 -9.09 -8.31 -8.43
CA LEU A 223 -9.27 -9.77 -8.41
C LEU A 223 -10.74 -10.17 -8.13
N THR A 224 -11.40 -9.56 -7.13
CA THR A 224 -12.79 -9.86 -6.76
C THR A 224 -13.78 -9.35 -7.81
N GLY A 225 -13.55 -8.13 -8.28
CA GLY A 225 -14.37 -7.53 -9.34
C GLY A 225 -14.25 -8.29 -10.67
N ALA A 226 -13.05 -8.75 -11.01
CA ALA A 226 -12.81 -9.57 -12.20
C ALA A 226 -13.55 -10.92 -12.14
N MET A 227 -13.59 -11.56 -10.96
CA MET A 227 -14.37 -12.77 -10.75
C MET A 227 -15.87 -12.49 -10.91
N GLY A 228 -16.37 -11.41 -10.29
CA GLY A 228 -17.77 -10.99 -10.44
C GLY A 228 -18.18 -10.78 -11.91
N MET A 229 -17.29 -10.16 -12.70
CA MET A 229 -17.49 -10.01 -14.15
C MET A 229 -17.49 -11.36 -14.87
N ALA A 230 -16.56 -12.27 -14.57
CA ALA A 230 -16.49 -13.58 -15.19
C ALA A 230 -17.76 -14.40 -14.91
N MET A 231 -18.23 -14.40 -13.67
CA MET A 231 -19.47 -15.13 -13.28
C MET A 231 -20.74 -14.55 -13.89
N ASN A 232 -20.72 -13.31 -14.36
CA ASN A 232 -21.86 -12.66 -14.99
C ASN A 232 -21.75 -12.60 -16.53
N ALA A 233 -20.60 -13.00 -17.12
CA ALA A 233 -20.36 -12.93 -18.56
C ALA A 233 -21.31 -13.86 -19.33
N GLU A 234 -21.54 -15.07 -18.79
CA GLU A 234 -22.40 -16.09 -19.41
C GLU A 234 -23.35 -16.68 -18.36
N ALA A 235 -24.55 -17.10 -18.80
CA ALA A 235 -25.55 -17.65 -17.91
C ALA A 235 -25.11 -18.95 -17.23
N ASP A 236 -24.32 -19.75 -17.93
CA ASP A 236 -23.84 -21.06 -17.47
C ASP A 236 -22.87 -20.98 -16.31
N TRP A 237 -22.20 -19.84 -16.12
CA TRP A 237 -21.26 -19.60 -15.00
C TRP A 237 -21.96 -19.15 -13.72
N ARG A 238 -23.21 -18.64 -13.81
CA ARG A 238 -23.93 -18.08 -12.65
C ARG A 238 -24.18 -19.08 -11.53
N PRO A 239 -24.48 -20.38 -11.80
CA PRO A 239 -24.62 -21.38 -10.73
C PRO A 239 -23.34 -21.60 -9.92
N PHE A 240 -22.18 -21.41 -10.51
CA PHE A 240 -20.85 -21.64 -9.91
C PHE A 240 -20.29 -20.43 -9.15
N ARG A 241 -21.13 -19.49 -8.74
CA ARG A 241 -20.69 -18.30 -7.99
C ARG A 241 -19.98 -18.65 -6.70
N LEU A 242 -20.49 -19.62 -5.96
CA LEU A 242 -19.90 -20.03 -4.68
C LEU A 242 -18.47 -20.55 -4.88
N GLU A 243 -18.28 -21.42 -5.86
CA GLU A 243 -16.99 -21.99 -6.22
C GLU A 243 -16.02 -20.93 -6.68
N GLY A 244 -16.48 -20.01 -7.51
CA GLY A 244 -15.68 -18.87 -7.97
C GLY A 244 -15.18 -18.00 -6.83
N TYR A 245 -16.03 -17.62 -5.88
CA TYR A 245 -15.62 -16.83 -4.74
C TYR A 245 -14.79 -17.61 -3.73
N LEU A 246 -15.01 -18.93 -3.57
CA LEU A 246 -14.12 -19.78 -2.78
C LEU A 246 -12.71 -19.85 -3.40
N PHE A 247 -12.61 -19.94 -4.72
CA PHE A 247 -11.32 -19.88 -5.41
C PHE A 247 -10.59 -18.55 -5.13
N ILE A 248 -11.30 -17.41 -5.23
CA ILE A 248 -10.74 -16.09 -4.89
C ILE A 248 -10.31 -16.03 -3.42
N ALA A 249 -11.12 -16.57 -2.51
CA ALA A 249 -10.81 -16.63 -1.08
C ALA A 249 -9.51 -17.40 -0.81
N VAL A 250 -9.25 -18.50 -1.53
CA VAL A 250 -8.00 -19.25 -1.44
C VAL A 250 -6.82 -18.39 -1.90
N ILE A 251 -6.94 -17.64 -3.00
CA ILE A 251 -5.88 -16.73 -3.47
C ILE A 251 -5.58 -15.67 -2.40
N TYR A 252 -6.61 -14.96 -1.90
CA TYR A 252 -6.42 -13.99 -0.82
C TYR A 252 -5.78 -14.61 0.43
N PHE A 253 -6.22 -15.82 0.79
CA PHE A 253 -5.67 -16.54 1.94
C PHE A 253 -4.18 -16.83 1.77
N VAL A 254 -3.75 -17.32 0.59
CA VAL A 254 -2.34 -17.63 0.31
C VAL A 254 -1.47 -16.37 0.48
N PHE A 255 -1.88 -15.24 -0.10
CA PHE A 255 -1.15 -13.98 0.03
C PHE A 255 -1.13 -13.48 1.48
N CYS A 256 -2.28 -13.41 2.15
CA CYS A 256 -2.38 -12.93 3.53
C CYS A 256 -1.62 -13.84 4.51
N TYR A 257 -1.70 -15.16 4.31
CA TYR A 257 -0.97 -16.13 5.14
C TYR A 257 0.56 -15.97 4.96
N SER A 258 1.03 -15.83 3.73
CA SER A 258 2.45 -15.63 3.43
C SER A 258 2.97 -14.35 4.08
N MET A 259 2.24 -13.23 3.97
CA MET A 259 2.58 -11.96 4.62
C MET A 259 2.56 -12.10 6.15
N SER A 260 1.58 -12.79 6.73
CA SER A 260 1.50 -13.03 8.17
C SER A 260 2.64 -13.91 8.68
N ARG A 261 3.04 -14.93 7.92
CA ARG A 261 4.21 -15.77 8.26
C ARG A 261 5.50 -14.95 8.24
N TYR A 262 5.67 -14.12 7.23
CA TYR A 262 6.82 -13.24 7.12
C TYR A 262 6.87 -12.22 8.27
N SER A 263 5.73 -11.61 8.64
CA SER A 263 5.62 -10.70 9.79
C SER A 263 6.13 -11.34 11.08
N ARG A 264 5.65 -12.56 11.38
CA ARG A 264 6.08 -13.30 12.59
C ARG A 264 7.57 -13.65 12.56
N TRP A 265 8.11 -13.94 11.38
CA TRP A 265 9.53 -14.22 11.23
C TRP A 265 10.37 -12.97 11.54
N ILE A 266 9.98 -11.79 11.02
CA ILE A 266 10.66 -10.52 11.33
C ILE A 266 10.59 -10.20 12.83
N GLU A 267 9.41 -10.35 13.43
CA GLU A 267 9.20 -10.10 14.86
C GLU A 267 10.11 -10.97 15.73
N ALA A 268 10.20 -12.27 15.44
CA ALA A 268 11.10 -13.17 16.15
C ALA A 268 12.55 -12.74 16.06
N HIS A 269 13.01 -12.26 14.88
CA HIS A 269 14.39 -11.79 14.70
C HIS A 269 14.66 -10.40 15.33
N ALA A 270 13.66 -9.52 15.34
CA ALA A 270 13.79 -8.21 15.98
C ALA A 270 13.87 -8.33 17.53
N ASN A 271 13.19 -9.31 18.11
CA ASN A 271 13.19 -9.54 19.56
C ASN A 271 14.44 -10.26 20.07
N GLN A 272 15.13 -11.06 19.25
CA GLN A 272 16.39 -11.71 19.63
C GLN A 272 17.50 -10.72 19.97
N GLY A 273 17.49 -9.53 19.39
CA GLY A 273 18.46 -8.46 19.70
C GLY A 273 18.22 -7.75 21.04
N LYS A 274 17.06 -7.95 21.69
CA LYS A 274 16.72 -7.33 22.98
C LYS A 274 17.03 -8.22 24.20
N GLN A 275 17.30 -9.51 23.97
CA GLN A 275 17.58 -10.46 25.04
C GLN A 275 19.08 -10.64 25.32
N ARG A 276 19.95 -9.88 24.64
CA ARG A 276 21.36 -9.75 24.92
C ARG A 276 21.66 -8.30 25.40
#